data_e2bcac63da227fa0fcdef9d85ef6ceea
#
_entry.id   e2bcac63da227fa0fcdef9d85ef6ceea
#
_cell.length_a   1.000
_cell.length_b   1.000
_cell.length_c   1.000
_cell.angle_alpha   90.00
_cell.angle_beta   90.00
_cell.angle_gamma   90.00
#
_symmetry.space_group_name_H-M   'P 1'
#
loop_
_entity.id
_entity.type
_entity.pdbx_description
1 polymer ?
#
loop_
_entity_poly.entity_id
_entity_poly.type
_entity_poly.pdbx_seq_one_letter_code
_entity_poly.pdbx_strand_id
1 'polypeptide(L)'
;MLRRNVLQLIGGGVVVAAGSVGGFIALNGPSEAAREPWKKAGQYGDFRRRALSYALLAPNPHNRQPWLVRLEGEEALTLYCDLARRLPATDPFDRQITIGCGAFLELLAKAAAQDGYQTIIKAFPEGETMETLDRRPVAHVVFKKGGTAPDPLFAQVLARRSNKEVYEPRDVPAQALTAIAQAGRAFAVSASTIGNTDLAARLRDLTWRAHLKEVTTPVTNQESVDLMRIGAAEVAANPDSIELEGPFFEAGRLVGAVNRKALADPSSAMFREGLAIYQNMAMSARSFGWLINDNRSRADQINAGRAYACLNLKATALGLGIHPWSQSLQEYAQMAGLFREAHDLIGAGRRIQMLFRIGYGPKIGPTPRRGLEAHLV
;
A
#
# COMPACT_ATOMS: atom_id res chain seq x y z
N MET A 1 -9.09 15.40 19.83
CA MET A 1 -8.03 16.42 19.84
C MET A 1 -7.77 17.04 18.46
N LEU A 2 -7.74 16.28 17.36
CA LEU A 2 -7.55 16.84 15.99
C LEU A 2 -8.51 17.98 15.62
N ARG A 3 -9.79 17.91 15.99
CA ARG A 3 -10.76 18.97 15.69
C ARG A 3 -10.45 20.32 16.34
N ARG A 4 -9.74 20.34 17.45
CA ARG A 4 -9.42 21.56 18.20
C ARG A 4 -8.18 22.27 17.64
N ASN A 5 -7.22 21.51 17.09
CA ASN A 5 -6.01 22.06 16.47
C ASN A 5 -6.26 22.64 15.07
N VAL A 6 -7.24 22.08 14.32
CA VAL A 6 -7.70 22.62 13.03
C VAL A 6 -8.26 24.04 13.19
N LEU A 7 -8.99 24.29 14.29
CA LEU A 7 -9.56 25.62 14.58
C LEU A 7 -8.48 26.63 15.04
N GLN A 8 -7.35 26.17 15.59
CA GLN A 8 -6.23 27.04 15.98
C GLN A 8 -5.33 27.46 14.82
N LEU A 9 -5.18 26.62 13.79
CA LEU A 9 -4.46 26.99 12.55
C LEU A 9 -5.25 27.99 11.67
N ILE A 10 -6.58 28.04 11.79
CA ILE A 10 -7.46 29.00 11.13
C ILE A 10 -7.61 30.30 11.93
N GLY A 11 -7.01 30.39 13.12
CA GLY A 11 -7.09 31.52 14.06
C GLY A 11 -6.54 32.86 13.59
N GLY A 12 -6.25 33.03 12.33
CA GLY A 12 -5.86 34.26 11.64
C GLY A 12 -6.89 34.76 10.65
N GLY A 13 -8.20 34.72 10.95
CA GLY A 13 -9.14 35.60 10.28
C GLY A 13 -10.17 35.04 9.30
N VAL A 14 -10.65 33.81 9.47
CA VAL A 14 -11.89 33.39 8.77
C VAL A 14 -12.93 32.94 9.79
N VAL A 15 -13.83 33.85 10.15
CA VAL A 15 -15.09 33.51 10.83
C VAL A 15 -16.04 32.90 9.78
N VAL A 16 -16.07 31.57 9.70
CA VAL A 16 -17.03 30.83 8.90
C VAL A 16 -18.26 30.60 9.78
N ALA A 17 -19.41 31.16 9.43
CA ALA A 17 -20.65 30.93 10.13
C ALA A 17 -21.00 29.43 10.19
N ALA A 18 -21.55 28.93 11.30
CA ALA A 18 -21.75 27.51 11.59
C ALA A 18 -22.51 26.72 10.48
N GLY A 19 -23.36 27.36 9.69
CA GLY A 19 -24.04 26.76 8.54
C GLY A 19 -23.13 26.54 7.31
N SER A 20 -22.03 27.31 7.17
CA SER A 20 -21.09 27.19 6.08
C SER A 20 -20.02 26.12 6.33
N VAL A 21 -19.74 25.73 7.60
CA VAL A 21 -18.80 24.66 7.95
C VAL A 21 -19.36 23.31 7.54
N GLY A 22 -20.64 23.02 7.80
CA GLY A 22 -21.29 21.78 7.37
C GLY A 22 -21.34 21.65 5.85
N GLY A 23 -21.66 22.73 5.14
CA GLY A 23 -21.63 22.78 3.67
C GLY A 23 -20.21 22.62 3.12
N PHE A 24 -19.21 23.27 3.70
CA PHE A 24 -17.81 23.11 3.29
C PHE A 24 -17.32 21.66 3.46
N ILE A 25 -17.63 21.00 4.59
CA ILE A 25 -17.28 19.60 4.85
C ILE A 25 -17.96 18.68 3.83
N ALA A 26 -19.23 18.91 3.52
CA ALA A 26 -19.99 18.10 2.57
C ALA A 26 -19.46 18.23 1.12
N LEU A 27 -19.04 19.45 0.73
CA LEU A 27 -18.54 19.74 -0.63
C LEU A 27 -17.08 19.37 -0.83
N ASN A 28 -16.29 19.24 0.24
CA ASN A 28 -14.85 18.98 0.19
C ASN A 28 -14.47 17.57 0.73
N GLY A 29 -15.36 16.63 0.52
CA GLY A 29 -15.09 15.20 0.78
C GLY A 29 -14.12 14.60 -0.24
N PRO A 30 -13.72 13.35 -0.03
CA PRO A 30 -12.88 12.60 -0.97
C PRO A 30 -13.51 12.48 -2.36
N SER A 31 -12.69 12.54 -3.41
CA SER A 31 -13.13 12.41 -4.80
C SER A 31 -13.79 11.05 -5.07
N GLU A 32 -15.09 11.01 -5.31
CA GLU A 32 -15.85 9.81 -5.66
C GLU A 32 -15.42 9.24 -7.02
N ALA A 33 -15.13 10.11 -7.99
CA ALA A 33 -14.67 9.70 -9.33
C ALA A 33 -13.35 8.91 -9.26
N ALA A 34 -12.43 9.33 -8.40
CA ALA A 34 -11.16 8.64 -8.20
C ALA A 34 -11.33 7.26 -7.55
N ARG A 35 -12.50 6.95 -7.01
CA ARG A 35 -12.84 5.68 -6.32
C ARG A 35 -13.81 4.81 -7.10
N GLU A 36 -14.23 5.27 -8.29
CA GLU A 36 -15.13 4.52 -9.17
C GLU A 36 -14.66 3.09 -9.49
N PRO A 37 -13.35 2.80 -9.69
CA PRO A 37 -12.88 1.43 -9.94
C PRO A 37 -13.26 0.43 -8.83
N TRP A 38 -13.41 0.86 -7.58
CA TRP A 38 -13.90 0.00 -6.49
C TRP A 38 -15.37 -0.38 -6.68
N LYS A 39 -16.18 0.56 -7.18
CA LYS A 39 -17.60 0.34 -7.45
C LYS A 39 -17.81 -0.51 -8.70
N LYS A 40 -16.94 -0.32 -9.72
CA LYS A 40 -16.98 -1.05 -11.00
C LYS A 40 -16.32 -2.43 -10.97
N ALA A 41 -15.66 -2.81 -9.88
CA ALA A 41 -15.01 -4.11 -9.76
C ALA A 41 -16.02 -5.25 -9.99
N GLY A 42 -15.67 -6.16 -10.88
CA GLY A 42 -16.55 -7.29 -11.28
C GLY A 42 -17.59 -6.98 -12.37
N GLN A 43 -17.74 -5.73 -12.83
CA GLN A 43 -18.79 -5.34 -13.78
C GLN A 43 -18.30 -5.33 -15.24
N TYR A 44 -17.58 -6.35 -15.66
CA TYR A 44 -17.04 -6.50 -17.01
C TYR A 44 -17.50 -7.82 -17.63
N GLY A 45 -17.84 -7.82 -18.94
CA GLY A 45 -18.30 -9.00 -19.65
C GLY A 45 -17.20 -10.05 -19.85
N ASP A 46 -16.01 -9.64 -20.30
CA ASP A 46 -14.84 -10.51 -20.42
C ASP A 46 -14.33 -10.90 -19.02
N PHE A 47 -14.16 -12.19 -18.75
CA PHE A 47 -13.76 -12.69 -17.44
C PHE A 47 -12.37 -12.19 -17.01
N ARG A 48 -11.44 -11.97 -17.96
CA ARG A 48 -10.11 -11.42 -17.67
C ARG A 48 -10.21 -9.97 -17.23
N ARG A 49 -11.00 -9.15 -17.93
CA ARG A 49 -11.29 -7.76 -17.55
C ARG A 49 -12.00 -7.71 -16.20
N ARG A 50 -12.90 -8.65 -15.94
CA ARG A 50 -13.56 -8.79 -14.64
C ARG A 50 -12.56 -9.12 -13.54
N ALA A 51 -11.67 -10.09 -13.74
CA ALA A 51 -10.63 -10.43 -12.79
C ALA A 51 -9.61 -9.28 -12.61
N LEU A 52 -9.18 -8.61 -13.68
CA LEU A 52 -8.31 -7.45 -13.65
C LEU A 52 -8.90 -6.30 -12.84
N SER A 53 -10.21 -6.06 -12.91
CA SER A 53 -10.87 -4.99 -12.16
C SER A 53 -10.74 -5.16 -10.63
N TYR A 54 -10.60 -6.38 -10.13
CA TYR A 54 -10.26 -6.66 -8.74
C TYR A 54 -8.74 -6.58 -8.51
N ALA A 55 -7.92 -7.02 -9.45
CA ALA A 55 -6.46 -6.96 -9.35
C ALA A 55 -5.94 -5.52 -9.20
N LEU A 56 -6.56 -4.55 -9.87
CA LEU A 56 -6.25 -3.12 -9.77
C LEU A 56 -6.36 -2.56 -8.33
N LEU A 57 -7.12 -3.24 -7.47
CA LEU A 57 -7.31 -2.83 -6.07
C LEU A 57 -6.16 -3.25 -5.16
N ALA A 58 -5.14 -3.92 -5.71
CA ALA A 58 -4.02 -4.44 -4.95
C ALA A 58 -3.25 -3.34 -4.19
N PRO A 59 -2.74 -3.65 -2.99
CA PRO A 59 -1.82 -2.77 -2.29
C PRO A 59 -0.50 -2.67 -3.05
N ASN A 60 0.05 -1.46 -3.13
CA ASN A 60 1.31 -1.21 -3.81
C ASN A 60 2.01 0.03 -3.23
N PRO A 61 3.34 0.17 -3.38
CA PRO A 61 4.08 1.27 -2.80
C PRO A 61 3.59 2.61 -3.35
N HIS A 62 3.41 3.57 -2.46
CA HIS A 62 2.92 4.93 -2.74
C HIS A 62 1.69 4.98 -3.65
N ASN A 63 0.88 3.92 -3.72
CA ASN A 63 -0.27 3.79 -4.62
C ASN A 63 0.08 4.10 -6.10
N ARG A 64 1.30 3.75 -6.53
CA ARG A 64 1.80 4.03 -7.89
C ARG A 64 1.06 3.27 -8.97
N GLN A 65 0.47 2.10 -8.65
CA GLN A 65 -0.27 1.26 -9.60
C GLN A 65 0.58 0.98 -10.86
N PRO A 66 1.77 0.36 -10.70
CA PRO A 66 2.81 0.31 -11.73
C PRO A 66 2.60 -0.88 -12.70
N TRP A 67 1.37 -1.17 -13.04
CA TRP A 67 1.04 -2.29 -13.91
C TRP A 67 0.48 -1.86 -15.27
N LEU A 68 0.99 -2.50 -16.31
CA LEU A 68 0.46 -2.49 -17.66
C LEU A 68 0.15 -3.92 -18.06
N VAL A 69 -0.98 -4.13 -18.73
CA VAL A 69 -1.49 -5.46 -19.06
C VAL A 69 -1.82 -5.54 -20.54
N ARG A 70 -1.25 -6.51 -21.20
CA ARG A 70 -1.64 -6.90 -22.55
C ARG A 70 -2.48 -8.16 -22.50
N LEU A 71 -3.70 -8.10 -23.03
CA LEU A 71 -4.54 -9.29 -23.20
C LEU A 71 -4.06 -10.07 -24.42
N GLU A 72 -3.93 -11.39 -24.30
CA GLU A 72 -3.41 -12.27 -25.35
C GLU A 72 -4.42 -13.38 -25.65
N GLY A 73 -4.84 -13.48 -26.91
CA GLY A 73 -5.89 -14.40 -27.31
C GLY A 73 -7.12 -14.28 -26.40
N GLU A 74 -7.73 -15.41 -26.05
CA GLU A 74 -8.93 -15.47 -25.19
C GLU A 74 -8.63 -15.89 -23.74
N GLU A 75 -7.48 -16.53 -23.49
CA GLU A 75 -7.19 -17.21 -22.22
C GLU A 75 -5.85 -16.79 -21.58
N ALA A 76 -5.26 -15.68 -22.02
CA ALA A 76 -4.00 -15.25 -21.45
C ALA A 76 -3.89 -13.73 -21.31
N LEU A 77 -2.92 -13.32 -20.50
CA LEU A 77 -2.45 -11.94 -20.42
C LEU A 77 -0.96 -11.90 -20.02
N THR A 78 -0.33 -10.78 -20.35
CA THR A 78 1.03 -10.47 -19.91
C THR A 78 1.03 -9.19 -19.11
N LEU A 79 1.65 -9.27 -17.93
CA LEU A 79 1.85 -8.14 -17.01
C LEU A 79 3.24 -7.54 -17.20
N TYR A 80 3.29 -6.22 -17.39
CA TYR A 80 4.52 -5.42 -17.44
C TYR A 80 4.54 -4.40 -16.29
N CYS A 81 5.72 -3.90 -15.97
CA CYS A 81 5.86 -2.73 -15.11
C CYS A 81 5.77 -1.43 -15.95
N ASP A 82 4.92 -0.50 -15.52
CA ASP A 82 4.95 0.88 -16.00
C ASP A 82 6.20 1.57 -15.41
N LEU A 83 7.26 1.65 -16.21
CA LEU A 83 8.56 2.16 -15.77
C LEU A 83 8.53 3.64 -15.35
N ALA A 84 7.55 4.42 -15.83
CA ALA A 84 7.34 5.80 -15.40
C ALA A 84 6.77 5.90 -13.98
N ARG A 85 6.35 4.75 -13.41
CA ARG A 85 5.74 4.67 -12.08
C ARG A 85 6.65 4.02 -11.03
N ARG A 86 7.92 3.89 -11.33
CA ARG A 86 8.94 3.42 -10.38
C ARG A 86 9.21 4.48 -9.30
N LEU A 87 9.98 4.11 -8.31
CA LEU A 87 10.34 4.93 -7.15
C LEU A 87 11.88 4.94 -6.99
N PRO A 88 12.61 5.63 -7.86
CA PRO A 88 14.06 5.50 -7.92
C PRO A 88 14.79 5.95 -6.65
N ALA A 89 14.20 6.81 -5.81
CA ALA A 89 14.81 7.26 -4.57
C ALA A 89 14.48 6.32 -3.38
N THR A 90 13.23 5.91 -3.23
CA THR A 90 12.78 5.09 -2.09
C THR A 90 12.80 3.59 -2.35
N ASP A 91 12.78 3.17 -3.62
CA ASP A 91 12.85 1.76 -4.05
C ASP A 91 13.81 1.58 -5.25
N PRO A 92 15.12 1.90 -5.10
CA PRO A 92 16.07 2.00 -6.21
C PRO A 92 16.24 0.70 -7.01
N PHE A 93 15.93 -0.43 -6.43
CA PHE A 93 15.97 -1.75 -7.06
C PHE A 93 14.58 -2.32 -7.40
N ASP A 94 13.51 -1.53 -7.36
CA ASP A 94 12.13 -1.93 -7.66
C ASP A 94 11.62 -3.15 -6.87
N ARG A 95 12.16 -3.39 -5.68
CA ARG A 95 11.75 -4.53 -4.85
C ARG A 95 10.31 -4.39 -4.38
N GLN A 96 9.95 -3.21 -3.86
CA GLN A 96 8.59 -2.95 -3.38
C GLN A 96 7.60 -2.89 -4.54
N ILE A 97 8.01 -2.33 -5.68
CA ILE A 97 7.22 -2.35 -6.94
C ILE A 97 6.94 -3.79 -7.36
N THR A 98 7.95 -4.67 -7.36
CA THR A 98 7.79 -6.10 -7.70
C THR A 98 6.85 -6.82 -6.72
N ILE A 99 6.96 -6.54 -5.42
CA ILE A 99 6.03 -7.06 -4.39
C ILE A 99 4.60 -6.59 -4.68
N GLY A 100 4.41 -5.32 -5.09
CA GLY A 100 3.12 -4.80 -5.52
C GLY A 100 2.53 -5.56 -6.72
N CYS A 101 3.36 -5.92 -7.71
CA CYS A 101 2.95 -6.78 -8.82
C CYS A 101 2.53 -8.19 -8.34
N GLY A 102 3.22 -8.73 -7.34
CA GLY A 102 2.82 -9.99 -6.71
C GLY A 102 1.43 -9.92 -6.05
N ALA A 103 1.15 -8.84 -5.32
CA ALA A 103 -0.17 -8.62 -4.74
C ALA A 103 -1.28 -8.47 -5.80
N PHE A 104 -0.97 -7.80 -6.92
CA PHE A 104 -1.86 -7.71 -8.08
C PHE A 104 -2.17 -9.10 -8.67
N LEU A 105 -1.16 -9.92 -8.91
CA LEU A 105 -1.31 -11.28 -9.45
C LEU A 105 -2.14 -12.19 -8.53
N GLU A 106 -2.01 -12.03 -7.21
CA GLU A 106 -2.81 -12.82 -6.28
C GLU A 106 -4.29 -12.42 -6.29
N LEU A 107 -4.60 -11.12 -6.33
CA LEU A 107 -5.99 -10.67 -6.45
C LEU A 107 -6.59 -11.07 -7.80
N LEU A 108 -5.79 -11.04 -8.90
CA LEU A 108 -6.18 -11.55 -10.20
C LEU A 108 -6.58 -13.04 -10.13
N ALA A 109 -5.72 -13.86 -9.50
CA ALA A 109 -5.94 -15.29 -9.38
C ALA A 109 -7.21 -15.60 -8.56
N LYS A 110 -7.40 -14.93 -7.44
CA LYS A 110 -8.60 -15.09 -6.60
C LYS A 110 -9.87 -14.67 -7.33
N ALA A 111 -9.81 -13.59 -8.11
CA ALA A 111 -10.95 -13.12 -8.90
C ALA A 111 -11.27 -14.08 -10.05
N ALA A 112 -10.29 -14.56 -10.79
CA ALA A 112 -10.48 -15.53 -11.88
C ALA A 112 -11.08 -16.86 -11.36
N ALA A 113 -10.71 -17.26 -10.14
CA ALA A 113 -11.27 -18.46 -9.50
C ALA A 113 -12.77 -18.34 -9.21
N GLN A 114 -13.33 -17.14 -9.04
CA GLN A 114 -14.78 -16.94 -8.90
C GLN A 114 -15.53 -17.33 -10.17
N ASP A 115 -14.90 -17.15 -11.33
CA ASP A 115 -15.43 -17.56 -12.63
C ASP A 115 -15.04 -19.00 -13.02
N GLY A 116 -14.40 -19.74 -12.11
CA GLY A 116 -13.95 -21.12 -12.30
C GLY A 116 -12.70 -21.26 -13.17
N TYR A 117 -11.85 -20.24 -13.23
CA TYR A 117 -10.56 -20.30 -13.93
C TYR A 117 -9.40 -20.43 -12.97
N GLN A 118 -8.58 -21.47 -13.16
CA GLN A 118 -7.26 -21.57 -12.55
C GLN A 118 -6.30 -20.66 -13.30
N THR A 119 -5.48 -19.90 -12.56
CA THR A 119 -4.39 -19.10 -13.13
C THR A 119 -3.06 -19.85 -13.05
N ILE A 120 -2.37 -19.96 -14.19
CA ILE A 120 -0.99 -20.45 -14.27
C ILE A 120 -0.11 -19.24 -14.50
N ILE A 121 0.65 -18.86 -13.47
CA ILE A 121 1.49 -17.65 -13.46
C ILE A 121 2.94 -18.06 -13.68
N LYS A 122 3.57 -17.60 -14.76
CA LYS A 122 5.00 -17.68 -15.01
C LYS A 122 5.62 -16.31 -14.74
N ALA A 123 6.25 -16.14 -13.58
CA ALA A 123 6.98 -14.92 -13.26
C ALA A 123 8.23 -14.81 -14.14
N PHE A 124 8.52 -13.61 -14.60
CA PHE A 124 9.70 -13.24 -15.41
C PHE A 124 9.99 -14.24 -16.56
N PRO A 125 9.05 -14.42 -17.51
CA PRO A 125 9.14 -15.45 -18.55
C PRO A 125 10.36 -15.26 -19.48
N GLU A 126 10.89 -14.02 -19.58
CA GLU A 126 12.06 -13.65 -20.39
C GLU A 126 13.31 -13.43 -19.51
N GLY A 127 13.33 -13.98 -18.30
CA GLY A 127 14.39 -13.80 -17.33
C GLY A 127 14.24 -12.53 -16.49
N GLU A 128 14.93 -12.49 -15.36
CA GLU A 128 14.90 -11.38 -14.41
C GLU A 128 16.22 -10.61 -14.36
N THR A 129 16.16 -9.35 -13.96
CA THR A 129 17.34 -8.55 -13.58
C THR A 129 17.20 -8.10 -12.14
N MET A 130 18.31 -8.11 -11.40
CA MET A 130 18.32 -7.73 -9.98
C MET A 130 18.59 -6.23 -9.78
N GLU A 131 19.00 -5.52 -10.80
CA GLU A 131 19.22 -4.07 -10.72
C GLU A 131 17.88 -3.33 -10.67
N THR A 132 17.21 -3.19 -11.81
CA THR A 132 15.92 -2.53 -11.92
C THR A 132 15.00 -3.30 -12.86
N LEU A 133 13.69 -3.12 -12.72
CA LEU A 133 12.75 -3.62 -13.72
C LEU A 133 12.96 -2.90 -15.05
N ASP A 134 12.75 -3.62 -16.13
CA ASP A 134 12.89 -3.15 -17.50
C ASP A 134 11.62 -3.43 -18.32
N ARG A 135 11.72 -3.38 -19.65
CA ARG A 135 10.58 -3.58 -20.55
C ARG A 135 10.13 -5.04 -20.69
N ARG A 136 10.88 -5.99 -20.13
CA ARG A 136 10.49 -7.40 -20.15
C ARG A 136 9.26 -7.63 -19.26
N PRO A 137 8.47 -8.65 -19.55
CA PRO A 137 7.29 -8.96 -18.77
C PRO A 137 7.64 -9.38 -17.34
N VAL A 138 6.88 -8.85 -16.39
CA VAL A 138 6.93 -9.27 -14.98
C VAL A 138 6.27 -10.63 -14.79
N ALA A 139 5.21 -10.91 -15.53
CA ALA A 139 4.56 -12.22 -15.52
C ALA A 139 3.78 -12.46 -16.80
N HIS A 140 3.74 -13.73 -17.22
CA HIS A 140 2.76 -14.24 -18.17
C HIS A 140 1.75 -15.12 -17.43
N VAL A 141 0.46 -14.92 -17.68
CA VAL A 141 -0.65 -15.59 -17.00
C VAL A 141 -1.53 -16.28 -18.00
N VAL A 142 -1.72 -17.59 -17.83
CA VAL A 142 -2.68 -18.39 -18.60
C VAL A 142 -3.84 -18.77 -17.69
N PHE A 143 -5.05 -18.63 -18.20
CA PHE A 143 -6.28 -18.99 -17.52
C PHE A 143 -6.79 -20.33 -18.08
N LYS A 144 -6.95 -21.31 -17.19
CA LYS A 144 -7.44 -22.65 -17.54
C LYS A 144 -8.80 -22.87 -16.90
N LYS A 145 -9.82 -23.15 -17.70
CA LYS A 145 -11.15 -23.43 -17.17
C LYS A 145 -11.17 -24.71 -16.34
N GLY A 146 -11.78 -24.64 -15.15
CA GLY A 146 -11.84 -25.75 -14.19
C GLY A 146 -10.59 -25.84 -13.30
N GLY A 147 -10.50 -26.87 -12.47
CA GLY A 147 -9.33 -27.17 -11.63
C GLY A 147 -9.11 -26.25 -10.43
N THR A 148 -10.05 -25.35 -10.13
CA THR A 148 -9.95 -24.44 -8.98
C THR A 148 -11.31 -24.25 -8.31
N ALA A 149 -11.27 -23.98 -7.00
CA ALA A 149 -12.45 -23.54 -6.24
C ALA A 149 -12.28 -22.07 -5.82
N PRO A 150 -13.39 -21.34 -5.65
CA PRO A 150 -13.34 -19.98 -5.09
C PRO A 150 -12.64 -19.94 -3.73
N ASP A 151 -11.76 -18.99 -3.54
CA ASP A 151 -11.10 -18.75 -2.24
C ASP A 151 -12.01 -17.89 -1.36
N PRO A 152 -12.36 -18.33 -0.12
CA PRO A 152 -13.20 -17.56 0.78
C PRO A 152 -12.66 -16.16 1.11
N LEU A 153 -11.35 -15.95 1.06
CA LEU A 153 -10.74 -14.65 1.28
C LEU A 153 -11.08 -13.62 0.19
N PHE A 154 -11.55 -14.07 -0.98
CA PHE A 154 -11.99 -13.16 -2.04
C PHE A 154 -13.09 -12.20 -1.57
N ALA A 155 -13.98 -12.65 -0.72
CA ALA A 155 -15.04 -11.81 -0.13
C ALA A 155 -14.50 -10.54 0.57
N GLN A 156 -13.21 -10.51 0.94
CA GLN A 156 -12.58 -9.39 1.62
C GLN A 156 -11.93 -8.38 0.66
N VAL A 157 -11.84 -8.66 -0.64
CA VAL A 157 -11.11 -7.80 -1.59
C VAL A 157 -11.63 -6.36 -1.57
N LEU A 158 -12.94 -6.17 -1.61
CA LEU A 158 -13.56 -4.85 -1.61
C LEU A 158 -13.52 -4.15 -0.23
N ALA A 159 -13.38 -4.89 0.85
CA ALA A 159 -13.27 -4.37 2.22
C ALA A 159 -11.82 -4.07 2.64
N ARG A 160 -10.84 -4.74 2.02
CA ARG A 160 -9.42 -4.62 2.34
C ARG A 160 -8.89 -3.18 2.20
N ARG A 161 -8.16 -2.73 3.22
CA ARG A 161 -7.47 -1.42 3.22
C ARG A 161 -6.04 -1.57 3.76
N SER A 162 -5.16 -0.62 3.41
CA SER A 162 -3.94 -0.36 4.18
C SER A 162 -4.28 0.70 5.21
N ASN A 163 -4.52 0.28 6.46
CA ASN A 163 -5.03 1.17 7.50
C ASN A 163 -3.89 1.98 8.13
N LYS A 164 -3.76 3.24 7.72
CA LYS A 164 -2.71 4.17 8.17
C LYS A 164 -3.09 4.96 9.43
N GLU A 165 -4.20 4.65 10.06
CA GLU A 165 -4.68 5.38 11.24
C GLU A 165 -3.96 4.94 12.54
N VAL A 166 -4.15 5.71 13.60
CA VAL A 166 -3.76 5.32 14.97
C VAL A 166 -4.58 4.10 15.38
N TYR A 167 -3.91 3.05 15.85
CA TYR A 167 -4.57 1.84 16.31
C TYR A 167 -4.99 1.96 17.77
N GLU A 168 -6.05 1.23 18.12
CA GLU A 168 -6.55 1.13 19.50
C GLU A 168 -5.48 0.53 20.43
N PRO A 169 -5.42 0.94 21.72
CA PRO A 169 -4.52 0.37 22.70
C PRO A 169 -4.99 -1.02 23.17
N ARG A 170 -5.33 -1.89 22.22
CA ARG A 170 -5.85 -3.25 22.43
C ARG A 170 -4.92 -4.26 21.76
N ASP A 171 -4.55 -5.31 22.49
CA ASP A 171 -3.70 -6.37 21.97
C ASP A 171 -4.46 -7.25 20.97
N VAL A 172 -3.75 -7.66 19.92
CA VAL A 172 -4.27 -8.63 18.95
C VAL A 172 -4.10 -10.04 19.53
N PRO A 173 -5.15 -10.86 19.58
CA PRO A 173 -5.05 -12.23 20.09
C PRO A 173 -4.03 -13.08 19.31
N ALA A 174 -3.26 -13.90 20.01
CA ALA A 174 -2.24 -14.76 19.41
C ALA A 174 -2.82 -15.68 18.31
N GLN A 175 -4.04 -16.19 18.51
CA GLN A 175 -4.74 -16.99 17.51
C GLN A 175 -5.00 -16.21 16.21
N ALA A 176 -5.36 -14.93 16.29
CA ALA A 176 -5.56 -14.08 15.13
C ALA A 176 -4.25 -13.81 14.40
N LEU A 177 -3.17 -13.52 15.15
CA LEU A 177 -1.82 -13.34 14.60
C LEU A 177 -1.35 -14.61 13.87
N THR A 178 -1.51 -15.77 14.48
CA THR A 178 -1.19 -17.08 13.87
C THR A 178 -2.01 -17.30 12.59
N ALA A 179 -3.31 -17.03 12.61
CA ALA A 179 -4.17 -17.19 11.43
C ALA A 179 -3.76 -16.27 10.27
N ILE A 180 -3.32 -15.03 10.56
CA ILE A 180 -2.77 -14.10 9.56
C ILE A 180 -1.50 -14.71 8.96
N ALA A 181 -0.51 -15.10 9.76
CA ALA A 181 0.73 -15.69 9.27
C ALA A 181 0.50 -16.93 8.41
N GLN A 182 -0.47 -17.76 8.79
CA GLN A 182 -0.82 -18.98 8.05
C GLN A 182 -1.42 -18.72 6.67
N ALA A 183 -2.08 -17.58 6.46
CA ALA A 183 -2.71 -17.24 5.18
C ALA A 183 -1.72 -17.10 4.02
N GLY A 184 -0.44 -16.83 4.29
CA GLY A 184 0.62 -16.70 3.28
C GLY A 184 1.40 -17.97 2.96
N ARG A 185 1.11 -19.10 3.60
CA ARG A 185 1.94 -20.33 3.54
C ARG A 185 2.03 -20.99 2.15
N ALA A 186 1.12 -20.66 1.25
CA ALA A 186 1.08 -21.27 -0.09
C ALA A 186 2.23 -20.81 -1.02
N PHE A 187 3.04 -19.82 -0.63
CA PHE A 187 3.96 -19.11 -1.52
C PHE A 187 5.43 -19.22 -1.09
N ALA A 188 5.98 -20.30 -0.73
CA ALA A 188 7.40 -20.41 -0.38
C ALA A 188 7.98 -19.16 0.35
N VAL A 189 7.19 -18.59 1.26
CA VAL A 189 7.48 -17.39 2.04
C VAL A 189 7.25 -17.72 3.51
N SER A 190 8.23 -17.42 4.35
CA SER A 190 8.05 -17.50 5.80
C SER A 190 7.35 -16.22 6.28
N ALA A 191 6.14 -16.37 6.79
CA ALA A 191 5.39 -15.30 7.43
C ALA A 191 5.45 -15.46 8.95
N SER A 192 5.83 -14.39 9.65
CA SER A 192 5.84 -14.33 11.11
C SER A 192 5.02 -13.16 11.60
N THR A 193 4.45 -13.32 12.79
CA THR A 193 3.69 -12.27 13.49
C THR A 193 4.02 -12.30 14.97
N ILE A 194 4.02 -11.14 15.61
CA ILE A 194 4.17 -11.00 17.06
C ILE A 194 3.14 -10.03 17.63
N GLY A 195 2.76 -10.29 18.88
CA GLY A 195 1.95 -9.38 19.67
C GLY A 195 2.81 -8.35 20.42
N ASN A 196 2.24 -7.77 21.47
CA ASN A 196 2.85 -6.74 22.30
C ASN A 196 3.95 -7.32 23.20
N THR A 197 5.18 -7.30 22.72
CA THR A 197 6.39 -7.85 23.34
C THR A 197 7.53 -6.83 23.27
N ASP A 198 8.65 -7.12 23.93
CA ASP A 198 9.87 -6.30 23.84
C ASP A 198 10.38 -6.21 22.39
N LEU A 199 10.26 -7.29 21.61
CA LEU A 199 10.61 -7.25 20.20
C LEU A 199 9.67 -6.32 19.42
N ALA A 200 8.38 -6.30 19.73
CA ALA A 200 7.45 -5.35 19.13
C ALA A 200 7.80 -3.89 19.50
N ALA A 201 8.23 -3.63 20.73
CA ALA A 201 8.70 -2.32 21.13
C ALA A 201 9.96 -1.89 20.34
N ARG A 202 10.92 -2.79 20.15
CA ARG A 202 12.12 -2.55 19.32
C ARG A 202 11.78 -2.32 17.85
N LEU A 203 10.85 -3.08 17.28
CA LEU A 203 10.38 -2.87 15.91
C LEU A 203 9.64 -1.53 15.75
N ARG A 204 8.88 -1.12 16.73
CA ARG A 204 8.22 0.20 16.76
C ARG A 204 9.23 1.34 16.72
N ASP A 205 10.28 1.26 17.54
CA ASP A 205 11.36 2.25 17.52
C ASP A 205 12.12 2.24 16.19
N LEU A 206 12.51 1.06 15.69
CA LEU A 206 13.20 0.90 14.41
C LEU A 206 12.39 1.48 13.25
N THR A 207 11.10 1.14 13.16
CA THR A 207 10.24 1.62 12.08
C THR A 207 10.02 3.13 12.14
N TRP A 208 9.94 3.71 13.33
CA TRP A 208 9.87 5.16 13.51
C TRP A 208 11.16 5.84 13.05
N ARG A 209 12.34 5.36 13.50
CA ARG A 209 13.65 5.90 13.07
C ARG A 209 13.85 5.79 11.56
N ALA A 210 13.35 4.70 10.95
CA ALA A 210 13.40 4.52 9.51
C ALA A 210 12.50 5.52 8.77
N HIS A 211 11.30 5.79 9.28
CA HIS A 211 10.44 6.83 8.74
C HIS A 211 11.10 8.22 8.83
N LEU A 212 11.67 8.57 10.01
CA LEU A 212 12.43 9.79 10.18
C LEU A 212 13.57 9.90 9.16
N LYS A 213 14.31 8.81 8.95
CA LYS A 213 15.42 8.78 7.98
C LYS A 213 14.92 9.04 6.56
N GLU A 214 13.79 8.45 6.16
CA GLU A 214 13.19 8.66 4.83
C GLU A 214 12.81 10.13 4.63
N VAL A 215 12.04 10.72 5.56
CA VAL A 215 11.52 12.09 5.39
C VAL A 215 12.56 13.18 5.64
N THR A 216 13.70 12.86 6.28
CA THR A 216 14.82 13.80 6.47
C THR A 216 15.94 13.62 5.46
N THR A 217 15.88 12.61 4.58
CA THR A 217 16.77 12.46 3.44
C THR A 217 16.19 13.26 2.26
N PRO A 218 16.86 14.31 1.74
CA PRO A 218 16.24 15.24 0.80
C PRO A 218 15.66 14.58 -0.45
N VAL A 219 16.37 13.63 -1.06
CA VAL A 219 15.93 12.98 -2.31
C VAL A 219 14.71 12.08 -2.11
N THR A 220 14.62 11.33 -1.00
CA THR A 220 13.48 10.45 -0.71
C THR A 220 12.26 11.24 -0.24
N ASN A 221 12.48 12.32 0.52
CA ASN A 221 11.42 13.25 0.91
C ASN A 221 10.83 13.94 -0.33
N GLN A 222 11.68 14.46 -1.23
CA GLN A 222 11.23 15.13 -2.45
C GLN A 222 10.42 14.19 -3.34
N GLU A 223 10.88 12.93 -3.56
CA GLU A 223 10.11 11.94 -4.32
C GLU A 223 8.72 11.74 -3.72
N SER A 224 8.62 11.58 -2.40
CA SER A 224 7.32 11.42 -1.72
C SER A 224 6.43 12.65 -1.88
N VAL A 225 6.99 13.86 -1.77
CA VAL A 225 6.24 15.13 -1.92
C VAL A 225 5.76 15.32 -3.38
N ASP A 226 6.57 14.99 -4.37
CA ASP A 226 6.19 15.07 -5.79
C ASP A 226 5.03 14.12 -6.13
N LEU A 227 4.92 13.03 -5.37
CA LEU A 227 3.84 12.05 -5.50
C LEU A 227 2.58 12.42 -4.71
N MET A 228 2.57 13.48 -3.91
CA MET A 228 1.37 13.92 -3.21
C MET A 228 0.36 14.55 -4.18
N ARG A 229 -0.92 14.20 -4.01
CA ARG A 229 -2.07 14.79 -4.69
C ARG A 229 -2.85 15.60 -3.67
N ILE A 230 -2.80 16.93 -3.78
CA ILE A 230 -3.30 17.85 -2.76
C ILE A 230 -4.69 18.35 -3.17
N GLY A 231 -5.69 17.89 -2.44
CA GLY A 231 -7.09 18.24 -2.67
C GLY A 231 -7.79 17.31 -3.66
N ALA A 232 -9.12 17.29 -3.60
CA ALA A 232 -9.98 16.40 -4.38
C ALA A 232 -9.81 16.58 -5.90
N ALA A 233 -9.52 17.80 -6.36
CA ALA A 233 -9.31 18.09 -7.78
C ALA A 233 -8.04 17.42 -8.34
N GLU A 234 -6.91 17.50 -7.64
CA GLU A 234 -5.67 16.81 -8.07
C GLU A 234 -5.85 15.29 -8.04
N VAL A 235 -6.52 14.76 -7.01
CA VAL A 235 -6.81 13.33 -6.88
C VAL A 235 -7.76 12.85 -7.97
N ALA A 236 -8.77 13.63 -8.34
CA ALA A 236 -9.67 13.29 -9.44
C ALA A 236 -8.94 13.26 -10.78
N ALA A 237 -8.04 14.22 -11.02
CA ALA A 237 -7.26 14.30 -12.25
C ALA A 237 -6.20 13.19 -12.34
N ASN A 238 -5.63 12.78 -11.20
CA ASN A 238 -4.60 11.75 -11.10
C ASN A 238 -4.93 10.81 -9.94
N PRO A 239 -5.80 9.79 -10.16
CA PRO A 239 -6.25 8.91 -9.10
C PRO A 239 -5.20 7.85 -8.73
N ASP A 240 -4.01 8.32 -8.40
CA ASP A 240 -2.81 7.56 -8.03
C ASP A 240 -2.05 8.25 -6.89
N SER A 241 -0.97 7.60 -6.46
CA SER A 241 0.02 8.16 -5.52
C SER A 241 -0.56 8.50 -4.14
N ILE A 242 -0.01 9.48 -3.44
CA ILE A 242 -0.34 9.80 -2.04
C ILE A 242 -1.44 10.85 -2.02
N GLU A 243 -2.66 10.43 -1.69
CA GLU A 243 -3.79 11.36 -1.56
C GLU A 243 -3.75 12.16 -0.26
N LEU A 244 -3.92 13.47 -0.36
CA LEU A 244 -4.14 14.42 0.74
C LEU A 244 -5.47 15.13 0.50
N GLU A 245 -6.57 14.50 0.87
CA GLU A 245 -7.94 14.95 0.63
C GLU A 245 -8.69 15.21 1.94
N GLY A 246 -9.81 15.84 1.80
CA GLY A 246 -10.72 16.15 2.88
C GLY A 246 -10.64 17.61 3.33
N PRO A 247 -11.59 18.03 4.19
CA PRO A 247 -11.79 19.46 4.52
C PRO A 247 -10.56 20.15 5.08
N PHE A 248 -9.70 19.42 5.81
CA PHE A 248 -8.45 19.98 6.35
C PHE A 248 -7.48 20.37 5.23
N PHE A 249 -7.23 19.46 4.30
CA PHE A 249 -6.29 19.69 3.19
C PHE A 249 -6.83 20.73 2.21
N GLU A 250 -8.13 20.74 1.95
CA GLU A 250 -8.77 21.75 1.09
C GLU A 250 -8.68 23.14 1.71
N ALA A 251 -9.01 23.30 3.00
CA ALA A 251 -8.88 24.57 3.69
C ALA A 251 -7.42 25.07 3.70
N GLY A 252 -6.48 24.19 4.02
CA GLY A 252 -5.05 24.50 4.03
C GLY A 252 -4.52 24.90 2.65
N ARG A 253 -5.00 24.25 1.58
CA ARG A 253 -4.66 24.57 0.19
C ARG A 253 -5.19 25.96 -0.20
N LEU A 254 -6.43 26.26 0.13
CA LEU A 254 -7.07 27.55 -0.18
C LEU A 254 -6.34 28.75 0.46
N VAL A 255 -5.83 28.58 1.68
CA VAL A 255 -5.05 29.63 2.37
C VAL A 255 -3.54 29.56 2.11
N GLY A 256 -3.10 28.64 1.23
CA GLY A 256 -1.69 28.47 0.86
C GLY A 256 -0.81 27.84 1.94
N ALA A 257 -1.38 27.33 3.03
CA ALA A 257 -0.65 26.64 4.10
C ALA A 257 -0.24 25.21 3.72
N VAL A 258 -1.06 24.51 2.95
CA VAL A 258 -0.77 23.18 2.41
C VAL A 258 -0.34 23.29 0.94
N ASN A 259 0.94 23.13 0.69
CA ASN A 259 1.54 23.11 -0.63
C ASN A 259 2.81 22.25 -0.62
N ARG A 260 3.32 21.82 -1.79
CA ARG A 260 4.49 20.93 -1.89
C ARG A 260 5.74 21.51 -1.23
N LYS A 261 5.96 22.83 -1.31
CA LYS A 261 7.11 23.49 -0.67
C LYS A 261 7.03 23.34 0.86
N ALA A 262 5.87 23.61 1.46
CA ALA A 262 5.68 23.48 2.90
C ALA A 262 5.77 22.01 3.36
N LEU A 263 5.30 21.06 2.56
CA LEU A 263 5.39 19.63 2.86
C LEU A 263 6.83 19.10 2.73
N ALA A 264 7.66 19.68 1.87
CA ALA A 264 9.06 19.31 1.70
C ALA A 264 10.00 19.93 2.75
N ASP A 265 9.64 21.06 3.34
CA ASP A 265 10.52 21.85 4.23
C ASP A 265 10.43 21.39 5.69
N PRO A 266 11.49 20.78 6.26
CA PRO A 266 11.51 20.34 7.66
C PRO A 266 11.29 21.47 8.69
N SER A 267 11.55 22.73 8.30
CA SER A 267 11.32 23.89 9.15
C SER A 267 9.88 24.38 9.18
N SER A 268 9.04 23.91 8.24
CA SER A 268 7.65 24.30 8.13
C SER A 268 6.77 23.72 9.24
N ALA A 269 5.67 24.41 9.55
CA ALA A 269 4.66 23.87 10.47
C ALA A 269 3.96 22.65 9.91
N MET A 270 3.71 22.63 8.58
CA MET A 270 3.02 21.53 7.88
C MET A 270 3.86 20.24 7.92
N PHE A 271 5.16 20.30 7.70
CA PHE A 271 6.05 19.15 7.81
C PHE A 271 6.04 18.59 9.25
N ARG A 272 6.17 19.46 10.27
CA ARG A 272 6.16 19.04 11.67
C ARG A 272 4.83 18.40 12.08
N GLU A 273 3.70 18.93 11.61
CA GLU A 273 2.38 18.35 11.87
C GLU A 273 2.24 16.97 11.20
N GLY A 274 2.67 16.85 9.94
CA GLY A 274 2.74 15.56 9.24
C GLY A 274 3.58 14.54 10.01
N LEU A 275 4.74 14.95 10.48
CA LEU A 275 5.64 14.12 11.27
C LEU A 275 4.98 13.66 12.58
N ALA A 276 4.29 14.55 13.31
CA ALA A 276 3.57 14.21 14.53
C ALA A 276 2.43 13.21 14.30
N ILE A 277 1.71 13.33 13.17
CA ILE A 277 0.68 12.34 12.75
C ILE A 277 1.32 10.96 12.56
N TYR A 278 2.41 10.88 11.81
CA TYR A 278 3.12 9.61 11.58
C TYR A 278 3.72 9.04 12.86
N GLN A 279 4.21 9.87 13.76
CA GLN A 279 4.70 9.44 15.07
C GLN A 279 3.60 8.79 15.90
N ASN A 280 2.43 9.42 15.97
CA ASN A 280 1.28 8.86 16.67
C ASN A 280 0.85 7.51 16.09
N MET A 281 0.85 7.39 14.75
CA MET A 281 0.57 6.12 14.07
C MET A 281 1.60 5.05 14.44
N ALA A 282 2.90 5.38 14.39
CA ALA A 282 3.98 4.46 14.73
C ALA A 282 3.88 4.00 16.19
N MET A 283 3.73 4.95 17.13
CA MET A 283 3.68 4.66 18.56
C MET A 283 2.45 3.85 18.96
N SER A 284 1.37 3.87 18.17
CA SER A 284 0.18 3.06 18.40
C SER A 284 0.36 1.57 18.02
N ALA A 285 1.44 1.20 17.32
CA ALA A 285 1.66 -0.18 16.89
C ALA A 285 2.03 -1.09 18.06
N ARG A 286 1.24 -2.12 18.30
CA ARG A 286 1.44 -3.13 19.37
C ARG A 286 1.76 -4.51 18.80
N SER A 287 1.45 -4.76 17.55
CA SER A 287 1.70 -6.03 16.89
C SER A 287 2.30 -5.80 15.52
N PHE A 288 3.22 -6.68 15.13
CA PHE A 288 3.91 -6.62 13.85
C PHE A 288 3.86 -7.96 13.13
N GLY A 289 4.05 -7.91 11.82
CA GLY A 289 4.28 -9.07 10.99
C GLY A 289 5.33 -8.78 9.93
N TRP A 290 6.00 -9.81 9.47
CA TRP A 290 7.01 -9.70 8.42
C TRP A 290 7.04 -10.95 7.53
N LEU A 291 7.55 -10.77 6.32
CA LEU A 291 7.74 -11.81 5.32
C LEU A 291 9.22 -11.98 5.01
N ILE A 292 9.67 -13.23 4.95
CA ILE A 292 11.06 -13.60 4.68
C ILE A 292 11.11 -14.65 3.56
N ASN A 293 12.05 -14.49 2.63
CA ASN A 293 12.44 -15.53 1.66
C ASN A 293 13.89 -15.97 1.88
N ASP A 294 14.21 -17.17 1.43
CA ASP A 294 15.58 -17.72 1.50
C ASP A 294 16.47 -17.12 0.40
N ASN A 295 15.90 -16.86 -0.77
CA ASN A 295 16.59 -16.28 -1.92
C ASN A 295 16.32 -14.79 -2.08
N ARG A 296 16.96 -14.17 -3.06
CA ARG A 296 16.83 -12.74 -3.41
C ARG A 296 16.27 -12.52 -4.81
N SER A 297 15.64 -13.55 -5.42
CA SER A 297 15.13 -13.46 -6.78
C SER A 297 13.92 -12.53 -6.90
N ARG A 298 13.63 -12.07 -8.09
CA ARG A 298 12.39 -11.35 -8.40
C ARG A 298 11.15 -12.22 -8.19
N ALA A 299 11.27 -13.52 -8.51
CA ALA A 299 10.21 -14.49 -8.25
C ALA A 299 9.87 -14.56 -6.75
N ASP A 300 10.87 -14.48 -5.86
CA ASP A 300 10.63 -14.41 -4.41
C ASP A 300 9.89 -13.13 -4.01
N GLN A 301 10.19 -12.00 -4.65
CA GLN A 301 9.49 -10.75 -4.41
C GLN A 301 8.01 -10.82 -4.87
N ILE A 302 7.74 -11.47 -6.02
CA ILE A 302 6.36 -11.78 -6.46
C ILE A 302 5.65 -12.66 -5.42
N ASN A 303 6.29 -13.72 -4.96
CA ASN A 303 5.72 -14.61 -3.95
C ASN A 303 5.45 -13.89 -2.62
N ALA A 304 6.34 -12.98 -2.19
CA ALA A 304 6.11 -12.14 -1.02
C ALA A 304 4.88 -11.24 -1.20
N GLY A 305 4.68 -10.66 -2.38
CA GLY A 305 3.50 -9.85 -2.69
C GLY A 305 2.21 -10.67 -2.68
N ARG A 306 2.23 -11.87 -3.26
CA ARG A 306 1.11 -12.82 -3.22
C ARG A 306 0.75 -13.22 -1.79
N ALA A 307 1.76 -13.59 -1.00
CA ALA A 307 1.57 -13.89 0.41
C ALA A 307 0.99 -12.70 1.17
N TYR A 308 1.54 -11.49 0.98
CA TYR A 308 1.06 -10.28 1.64
C TYR A 308 -0.41 -9.99 1.32
N ALA A 309 -0.85 -10.18 0.08
CA ALA A 309 -2.26 -10.02 -0.29
C ALA A 309 -3.16 -10.94 0.54
N CYS A 310 -2.78 -12.21 0.69
CA CYS A 310 -3.51 -13.18 1.51
C CYS A 310 -3.54 -12.80 3.00
N LEU A 311 -2.38 -12.36 3.57
CA LEU A 311 -2.32 -11.91 4.96
C LEU A 311 -3.24 -10.72 5.19
N ASN A 312 -3.25 -9.75 4.28
CA ASN A 312 -4.07 -8.55 4.40
C ASN A 312 -5.57 -8.87 4.28
N LEU A 313 -5.96 -9.76 3.36
CA LEU A 313 -7.34 -10.25 3.27
C LEU A 313 -7.76 -11.00 4.55
N LYS A 314 -6.87 -11.84 5.09
CA LYS A 314 -7.15 -12.56 6.35
C LYS A 314 -7.30 -11.61 7.53
N ALA A 315 -6.44 -10.61 7.66
CA ALA A 315 -6.56 -9.58 8.68
C ALA A 315 -7.90 -8.82 8.56
N THR A 316 -8.29 -8.46 7.32
CA THR A 316 -9.58 -7.82 7.03
C THR A 316 -10.75 -8.69 7.49
N ALA A 317 -10.72 -10.01 7.21
CA ALA A 317 -11.73 -10.95 7.65
C ALA A 317 -11.84 -11.07 9.19
N LEU A 318 -10.74 -10.76 9.89
CA LEU A 318 -10.68 -10.75 11.36
C LEU A 318 -10.98 -9.37 11.96
N GLY A 319 -11.37 -8.38 11.16
CA GLY A 319 -11.63 -7.01 11.61
C GLY A 319 -10.36 -6.24 12.00
N LEU A 320 -9.20 -6.67 11.51
CA LEU A 320 -7.90 -6.07 11.80
C LEU A 320 -7.39 -5.24 10.61
N GLY A 321 -6.72 -4.13 10.91
CA GLY A 321 -5.98 -3.35 9.96
C GLY A 321 -4.54 -3.84 9.82
N ILE A 322 -4.03 -3.82 8.59
CA ILE A 322 -2.59 -3.95 8.29
C ILE A 322 -2.11 -2.66 7.62
N HIS A 323 -0.91 -2.23 8.01
CA HIS A 323 -0.21 -1.14 7.37
C HIS A 323 1.25 -1.52 7.11
N PRO A 324 1.70 -1.62 5.84
CA PRO A 324 3.11 -1.79 5.53
C PRO A 324 3.93 -0.64 6.12
N TRP A 325 4.94 -0.98 6.90
CA TRP A 325 5.88 -0.02 7.48
C TRP A 325 7.29 -0.53 7.22
N SER A 326 7.65 -0.55 5.93
CA SER A 326 8.84 -1.22 5.42
C SER A 326 9.99 -0.26 5.09
N GLN A 327 9.99 0.97 5.64
CA GLN A 327 11.05 1.96 5.38
C GLN A 327 12.44 1.43 5.74
N SER A 328 12.58 0.71 6.87
CA SER A 328 13.85 0.08 7.26
C SER A 328 14.36 -0.96 6.26
N LEU A 329 13.55 -1.35 5.30
CA LEU A 329 13.91 -2.30 4.23
C LEU A 329 14.21 -1.59 2.89
N GLN A 330 14.18 -0.27 2.83
CA GLN A 330 14.61 0.49 1.67
C GLN A 330 16.13 0.40 1.48
N GLU A 331 16.59 0.41 0.23
CA GLU A 331 17.96 0.01 -0.10
C GLU A 331 18.83 1.17 -0.59
N TYR A 332 18.48 2.41 -0.29
CA TYR A 332 19.37 3.55 -0.54
C TYR A 332 20.39 3.72 0.60
N ALA A 333 21.51 4.36 0.29
CA ALA A 333 22.70 4.36 1.15
C ALA A 333 22.44 4.86 2.58
N GLN A 334 21.62 5.91 2.77
CA GLN A 334 21.35 6.49 4.09
C GLN A 334 20.53 5.57 5.00
N MET A 335 19.82 4.59 4.43
CA MET A 335 19.04 3.60 5.18
C MET A 335 19.85 2.38 5.62
N ALA A 336 21.06 2.18 5.10
CA ALA A 336 21.84 0.95 5.26
C ALA A 336 22.03 0.48 6.72
N GLY A 337 22.17 1.40 7.67
CA GLY A 337 22.28 1.08 9.10
C GLY A 337 21.01 0.44 9.66
N LEU A 338 19.87 1.09 9.42
CA LEU A 338 18.55 0.61 9.87
C LEU A 338 18.11 -0.65 9.13
N PHE A 339 18.54 -0.79 7.88
CA PHE A 339 18.35 -2.01 7.10
C PHE A 339 19.07 -3.22 7.75
N ARG A 340 20.33 -3.07 8.13
CA ARG A 340 21.06 -4.12 8.85
C ARG A 340 20.39 -4.44 10.19
N GLU A 341 20.06 -3.42 10.98
CA GLU A 341 19.36 -3.59 12.27
C GLU A 341 18.05 -4.37 12.11
N ALA A 342 17.24 -4.10 11.08
CA ALA A 342 16.03 -4.87 10.80
C ALA A 342 16.36 -6.36 10.57
N HIS A 343 17.39 -6.64 9.75
CA HIS A 343 17.79 -8.01 9.43
C HIS A 343 18.38 -8.74 10.62
N ASP A 344 19.13 -8.05 11.50
CA ASP A 344 19.66 -8.61 12.75
C ASP A 344 18.53 -8.95 13.74
N LEU A 345 17.48 -8.12 13.77
CA LEU A 345 16.35 -8.30 14.69
C LEU A 345 15.45 -9.47 14.29
N ILE A 346 15.08 -9.57 13.02
CA ILE A 346 14.01 -10.47 12.56
C ILE A 346 14.35 -11.25 11.29
N GLY A 347 15.50 -11.01 10.66
CA GLY A 347 15.88 -11.65 9.39
C GLY A 347 16.36 -13.09 9.52
N ALA A 348 16.92 -13.45 10.67
CA ALA A 348 17.48 -14.79 10.91
C ALA A 348 18.44 -15.25 9.78
N GLY A 349 19.29 -14.34 9.28
CA GLY A 349 20.23 -14.59 8.18
C GLY A 349 19.60 -14.61 6.78
N ARG A 350 18.30 -14.40 6.66
CA ARG A 350 17.54 -14.43 5.39
C ARG A 350 17.07 -13.04 5.00
N ARG A 351 16.48 -12.91 3.79
CA ARG A 351 15.98 -11.63 3.27
C ARG A 351 14.60 -11.31 3.79
N ILE A 352 14.46 -10.19 4.50
CA ILE A 352 13.15 -9.64 4.84
C ILE A 352 12.58 -8.93 3.60
N GLN A 353 11.38 -9.33 3.17
CA GLN A 353 10.69 -8.73 2.03
C GLN A 353 9.73 -7.63 2.46
N MET A 354 9.00 -7.80 3.54
CA MET A 354 8.05 -6.83 4.06
C MET A 354 8.06 -6.81 5.59
N LEU A 355 7.79 -5.64 6.14
CA LEU A 355 7.50 -5.40 7.55
C LEU A 355 6.22 -4.57 7.63
N PHE A 356 5.30 -4.93 8.50
CA PHE A 356 4.02 -4.25 8.65
C PHE A 356 3.51 -4.31 10.09
N ARG A 357 2.78 -3.29 10.50
CA ARG A 357 2.05 -3.27 11.78
C ARG A 357 0.65 -3.85 11.60
N ILE A 358 0.13 -4.44 12.68
CA ILE A 358 -1.19 -5.06 12.74
C ILE A 358 -1.93 -4.50 13.96
N GLY A 359 -3.22 -4.20 13.85
CA GLY A 359 -3.99 -3.72 15.00
C GLY A 359 -5.44 -3.41 14.66
N TYR A 360 -6.17 -2.94 15.65
CA TYR A 360 -7.53 -2.46 15.47
C TYR A 360 -7.50 -0.97 15.16
N GLY A 361 -8.03 -0.58 14.04
CA GLY A 361 -8.13 0.81 13.63
C GLY A 361 -9.54 1.18 13.17
N PRO A 362 -9.84 2.47 13.00
CA PRO A 362 -11.13 2.91 12.50
C PRO A 362 -11.38 2.39 11.08
N LYS A 363 -12.63 2.32 10.69
CA LYS A 363 -12.99 2.06 9.28
C LYS A 363 -12.55 3.24 8.42
N ILE A 364 -11.86 2.96 7.34
CA ILE A 364 -11.40 3.95 6.37
C ILE A 364 -11.96 3.68 4.98
N GLY A 365 -12.09 4.73 4.20
CA GLY A 365 -12.55 4.66 2.83
C GLY A 365 -11.54 3.98 1.89
N PRO A 366 -11.94 3.68 0.65
CA PRO A 366 -11.04 3.19 -0.38
C PRO A 366 -10.10 4.30 -0.87
N THR A 367 -8.86 3.92 -1.23
CA THR A 367 -7.89 4.82 -1.86
C THR A 367 -8.22 5.03 -3.34
N PRO A 368 -7.79 6.13 -3.97
CA PRO A 368 -7.94 6.35 -5.40
C PRO A 368 -7.36 5.21 -6.25
N ARG A 369 -7.99 4.92 -7.38
CA ARG A 369 -7.51 3.95 -8.39
C ARG A 369 -7.74 4.49 -9.79
N ARG A 370 -6.77 4.25 -10.67
CA ARG A 370 -6.92 4.44 -12.11
C ARG A 370 -7.89 3.41 -12.66
N GLY A 371 -8.71 3.78 -13.64
CA GLY A 371 -9.63 2.86 -14.30
C GLY A 371 -8.91 1.77 -15.08
N LEU A 372 -9.61 0.66 -15.37
CA LEU A 372 -9.04 -0.51 -16.05
C LEU A 372 -8.36 -0.13 -17.37
N GLU A 373 -9.00 0.72 -18.17
CA GLU A 373 -8.50 1.08 -19.52
C GLU A 373 -7.14 1.80 -19.47
N ALA A 374 -6.83 2.48 -18.37
CA ALA A 374 -5.52 3.14 -18.18
C ALA A 374 -4.35 2.17 -17.95
N HIS A 375 -4.65 0.88 -17.84
CA HIS A 375 -3.66 -0.17 -17.61
C HIS A 375 -3.56 -1.15 -18.78
N LEU A 376 -4.45 -1.09 -19.76
CA LEU A 376 -4.42 -1.96 -20.94
C LEU A 376 -3.53 -1.37 -22.05
N VAL A 377 -2.67 -2.21 -22.64
CA VAL A 377 -1.71 -1.84 -23.70
C VAL A 377 -1.75 -2.85 -24.85
#